data_d3f59ce81ba6b6f95c3b4897f9fd922d
#
_entry.id   d3f59ce81ba6b6f95c3b4897f9fd922d
#
_cell.length_a   1.000
_cell.length_b   1.000
_cell.length_c   1.000
_cell.angle_alpha   90.00
_cell.angle_beta   90.00
_cell.angle_gamma   90.00
#
_symmetry.space_group_name_H-M   'P 1'
#
loop_
_entity.id
_entity.type
_entity.pdbx_description
1 polymer ?
#
loop_
_entity_poly.entity_id
_entity_poly.type
_entity_poly.pdbx_seq_one_letter_code
_entity_poly.pdbx_strand_id
1 'polypeptide(L)'
;MFSAVRRGTLILALSVCFTLPAFSQTLHPGAIASEQTRHIATLFPGRMTGTPSEMLAADYLRQQFVRLGYQSDIRAFHSRYIYTAGNHRTNWQNVTGSTVIAAHEGASPQQIVIMAHLDTYAPQSDADVDNNLGGLTLQGVDDNAAGVGVMLELAERLKDVPTRYGVRFIATSGEEEGGMGAENLLKRMSAIEKKQTLLVINLSHLVAGDKLAFTSGKSTPAAVRQLTRDSALKLARRFGIPVAASSALPADNDAAAFDKAGIPVLSVSAVNDAGRHRGRHALAPVAHNAREDNLQYLDQTLPGRIDKRCRDVMRVLLPLVKTLAKAEK
;
A
#
# COMPACT_ATOMS: atom_id res chain seq x y z
N MET A 1 -38.57 -16.97 -79.20
CA MET A 1 -38.04 -17.45 -77.93
C MET A 1 -36.92 -16.51 -77.50
N PHE A 2 -37.23 -15.53 -76.65
CA PHE A 2 -36.24 -14.56 -76.17
C PHE A 2 -35.71 -14.95 -74.78
N SER A 3 -34.42 -15.17 -74.72
CA SER A 3 -33.72 -15.44 -73.44
C SER A 3 -33.22 -14.12 -72.81
N ALA A 4 -33.69 -13.79 -71.63
CA ALA A 4 -33.34 -12.59 -70.93
C ALA A 4 -32.14 -12.90 -70.03
N VAL A 5 -30.99 -12.26 -70.29
CA VAL A 5 -29.78 -12.27 -69.44
C VAL A 5 -29.94 -11.24 -68.33
N ARG A 6 -30.08 -11.72 -67.09
CA ARG A 6 -30.02 -10.87 -65.89
C ARG A 6 -28.57 -10.53 -65.54
N ARG A 7 -28.19 -9.26 -65.62
CA ARG A 7 -26.93 -8.74 -65.09
C ARG A 7 -27.11 -8.50 -63.60
N GLY A 8 -26.41 -9.30 -62.80
CA GLY A 8 -26.30 -9.07 -61.35
C GLY A 8 -25.21 -8.04 -61.08
N THR A 9 -25.57 -6.94 -60.47
CA THR A 9 -24.61 -5.92 -59.98
C THR A 9 -24.10 -6.34 -58.64
N LEU A 10 -22.80 -6.64 -58.53
CA LEU A 10 -22.12 -6.94 -57.29
C LEU A 10 -21.75 -5.63 -56.59
N ILE A 11 -22.43 -5.30 -55.49
CA ILE A 11 -22.09 -4.14 -54.66
C ILE A 11 -21.02 -4.59 -53.65
N LEU A 12 -19.80 -4.16 -53.88
CA LEU A 12 -18.67 -4.37 -52.96
C LEU A 12 -18.78 -3.31 -51.84
N ALA A 13 -19.26 -3.70 -50.65
CA ALA A 13 -19.28 -2.84 -49.48
C ALA A 13 -17.85 -2.78 -48.89
N LEU A 14 -17.17 -1.65 -49.08
CA LEU A 14 -15.90 -1.36 -48.45
C LEU A 14 -16.16 -0.97 -47.00
N SER A 15 -15.96 -1.90 -46.04
CA SER A 15 -15.95 -1.58 -44.60
C SER A 15 -14.65 -0.86 -44.24
N VAL A 16 -14.73 0.47 -44.17
CA VAL A 16 -13.63 1.29 -43.62
C VAL A 16 -13.66 1.15 -42.11
N CYS A 17 -12.79 0.28 -41.54
CA CYS A 17 -12.53 0.24 -40.11
C CYS A 17 -11.79 1.54 -39.72
N PHE A 18 -12.50 2.49 -39.17
CA PHE A 18 -11.90 3.61 -38.46
C PHE A 18 -11.30 3.07 -37.15
N THR A 19 -10.01 2.77 -37.12
CA THR A 19 -9.25 2.62 -35.89
C THR A 19 -9.09 4.00 -35.28
N LEU A 20 -9.98 4.37 -34.36
CA LEU A 20 -9.77 5.52 -33.51
C LEU A 20 -8.49 5.27 -32.72
N PRO A 21 -7.51 6.19 -32.72
CA PRO A 21 -6.38 6.07 -31.83
C PRO A 21 -6.94 6.07 -30.40
N ALA A 22 -6.73 4.98 -29.68
CA ALA A 22 -6.96 4.94 -28.23
C ALA A 22 -6.01 5.96 -27.61
N PHE A 23 -6.48 7.18 -27.38
CA PHE A 23 -5.78 8.12 -26.50
C PHE A 23 -5.77 7.47 -25.12
N SER A 24 -4.70 6.79 -24.77
CA SER A 24 -4.40 6.42 -23.39
C SER A 24 -4.30 7.74 -22.62
N GLN A 25 -5.41 8.16 -22.02
CA GLN A 25 -5.38 9.24 -21.05
C GLN A 25 -4.47 8.77 -19.93
N THR A 26 -3.31 9.40 -19.82
CA THR A 26 -2.43 9.17 -18.69
C THR A 26 -3.17 9.61 -17.42
N LEU A 27 -3.67 8.63 -16.67
CA LEU A 27 -4.37 8.87 -15.42
C LEU A 27 -3.53 9.79 -14.54
N HIS A 28 -4.16 10.78 -13.92
CA HIS A 28 -3.46 11.68 -13.00
C HIS A 28 -2.88 10.89 -11.81
N PRO A 29 -1.78 11.36 -11.19
CA PRO A 29 -1.22 10.70 -10.01
C PRO A 29 -2.26 10.53 -8.91
N GLY A 30 -2.33 9.33 -8.34
CA GLY A 30 -3.25 8.95 -7.27
C GLY A 30 -4.59 8.37 -7.75
N ALA A 31 -4.88 8.38 -9.05
CA ALA A 31 -6.15 7.85 -9.57
C ALA A 31 -6.26 6.33 -9.36
N ILE A 32 -5.22 5.59 -9.75
CA ILE A 32 -5.17 4.14 -9.57
C ILE A 32 -5.14 3.80 -8.08
N ALA A 33 -4.33 4.53 -7.29
CA ALA A 33 -4.24 4.31 -5.86
C ALA A 33 -5.59 4.48 -5.16
N SER A 34 -6.36 5.51 -5.51
CA SER A 34 -7.69 5.75 -4.95
C SER A 34 -8.69 4.65 -5.36
N GLU A 35 -8.69 4.26 -6.63
CA GLU A 35 -9.52 3.19 -7.14
C GLU A 35 -9.21 1.87 -6.43
N GLN A 36 -7.94 1.50 -6.31
CA GLN A 36 -7.49 0.28 -5.65
C GLN A 36 -7.79 0.29 -4.15
N THR A 37 -7.65 1.43 -3.48
CA THR A 37 -8.05 1.61 -2.09
C THR A 37 -9.52 1.27 -1.90
N ARG A 38 -10.41 1.84 -2.70
CA ARG A 38 -11.86 1.60 -2.64
C ARG A 38 -12.19 0.15 -2.98
N HIS A 39 -11.54 -0.42 -3.98
CA HIS A 39 -11.74 -1.81 -4.40
C HIS A 39 -11.38 -2.79 -3.30
N ILE A 40 -10.19 -2.66 -2.70
CA ILE A 40 -9.70 -3.54 -1.63
C ILE A 40 -10.61 -3.42 -0.40
N ALA A 41 -10.94 -2.20 0.03
CA ALA A 41 -11.80 -1.96 1.17
C ALA A 41 -13.23 -2.53 0.98
N THR A 42 -13.75 -2.51 -0.24
CA THR A 42 -15.09 -3.01 -0.57
C THR A 42 -15.15 -4.53 -0.67
N LEU A 43 -14.17 -5.14 -1.33
CA LEU A 43 -14.22 -6.57 -1.64
C LEU A 43 -13.64 -7.46 -0.55
N PHE A 44 -12.73 -6.92 0.27
CA PHE A 44 -12.00 -7.69 1.27
C PHE A 44 -12.11 -7.08 2.69
N PRO A 45 -13.33 -6.80 3.20
CA PRO A 45 -13.47 -6.41 4.60
C PRO A 45 -13.07 -7.57 5.51
N GLY A 46 -12.59 -7.27 6.70
CA GLY A 46 -12.19 -8.30 7.67
C GLY A 46 -11.05 -9.20 7.20
N ARG A 47 -10.11 -8.64 6.44
CA ARG A 47 -8.90 -9.33 5.97
C ARG A 47 -7.85 -9.47 7.08
N MET A 48 -8.31 -9.90 8.27
CA MET A 48 -7.46 -10.21 9.42
C MET A 48 -6.49 -11.33 9.07
N THR A 49 -5.29 -11.30 9.62
CA THR A 49 -4.25 -12.31 9.39
C THR A 49 -4.80 -13.73 9.54
N GLY A 50 -4.64 -14.53 8.49
CA GLY A 50 -5.06 -15.94 8.47
C GLY A 50 -6.54 -16.17 8.16
N THR A 51 -7.32 -15.15 7.86
CA THR A 51 -8.72 -15.30 7.43
C THR A 51 -8.85 -15.60 5.94
N PRO A 52 -9.97 -16.16 5.48
CA PRO A 52 -10.24 -16.31 4.05
C PRO A 52 -10.22 -14.98 3.30
N SER A 53 -10.66 -13.87 3.92
CA SER A 53 -10.64 -12.54 3.32
C SER A 53 -9.20 -12.05 3.06
N GLU A 54 -8.28 -12.31 3.99
CA GLU A 54 -6.85 -12.01 3.83
C GLU A 54 -6.24 -12.82 2.67
N MET A 55 -6.52 -14.13 2.60
CA MET A 55 -6.02 -14.99 1.52
C MET A 55 -6.53 -14.54 0.15
N LEU A 56 -7.81 -14.14 0.05
CA LEU A 56 -8.39 -13.62 -1.19
C LEU A 56 -7.77 -12.28 -1.58
N ALA A 57 -7.52 -11.40 -0.62
CA ALA A 57 -6.85 -10.12 -0.86
C ALA A 57 -5.39 -10.34 -1.30
N ALA A 58 -4.67 -11.29 -0.70
CA ALA A 58 -3.32 -11.64 -1.09
C ALA A 58 -3.27 -12.19 -2.54
N ASP A 59 -4.19 -13.08 -2.91
CA ASP A 59 -4.27 -13.59 -4.29
C ASP A 59 -4.67 -12.49 -5.28
N TYR A 60 -5.59 -11.61 -4.90
CA TYR A 60 -5.93 -10.43 -5.71
C TYR A 60 -4.68 -9.57 -5.99
N LEU A 61 -3.88 -9.25 -4.97
CA LEU A 61 -2.66 -8.46 -5.15
C LEU A 61 -1.64 -9.17 -6.04
N ARG A 62 -1.41 -10.45 -5.81
CA ARG A 62 -0.54 -11.25 -6.68
C ARG A 62 -0.99 -11.17 -8.13
N GLN A 63 -2.30 -11.31 -8.38
CA GLN A 63 -2.85 -11.22 -9.74
C GLN A 63 -2.68 -9.82 -10.33
N GLN A 64 -2.83 -8.73 -9.54
CA GLN A 64 -2.57 -7.38 -10.03
C GLN A 64 -1.11 -7.24 -10.47
N PHE A 65 -0.14 -7.66 -9.66
CA PHE A 65 1.27 -7.62 -10.03
C PHE A 65 1.57 -8.43 -11.28
N VAL A 66 0.99 -9.64 -11.42
CA VAL A 66 1.15 -10.46 -12.63
C VAL A 66 0.58 -9.77 -13.87
N ARG A 67 -0.59 -9.11 -13.78
CA ARG A 67 -1.16 -8.31 -14.88
C ARG A 67 -0.27 -7.13 -15.29
N LEU A 68 0.48 -6.58 -14.34
CA LEU A 68 1.46 -5.53 -14.59
C LEU A 68 2.77 -6.06 -15.20
N GLY A 69 2.91 -7.38 -15.37
CA GLY A 69 4.10 -8.02 -15.93
C GLY A 69 5.17 -8.39 -14.90
N TYR A 70 4.91 -8.23 -13.60
CA TYR A 70 5.84 -8.63 -12.54
C TYR A 70 5.78 -10.12 -12.26
N GLN A 71 6.93 -10.70 -11.91
CA GLN A 71 6.95 -11.97 -11.19
C GLN A 71 6.45 -11.73 -9.77
N SER A 72 5.40 -12.43 -9.38
CA SER A 72 4.80 -12.27 -8.06
C SER A 72 4.51 -13.61 -7.40
N ASP A 73 4.76 -13.69 -6.10
CA ASP A 73 4.65 -14.87 -5.26
C ASP A 73 3.92 -14.55 -3.95
N ILE A 74 3.24 -15.56 -3.39
CA ILE A 74 2.65 -15.50 -2.04
C ILE A 74 3.43 -16.48 -1.17
N ARG A 75 3.98 -15.96 -0.07
CA ARG A 75 4.72 -16.75 0.91
C ARG A 75 3.96 -16.81 2.22
N ALA A 76 3.50 -17.99 2.57
CA ALA A 76 2.86 -18.23 3.86
C ALA A 76 3.90 -18.20 4.99
N PHE A 77 3.48 -17.73 6.16
CA PHE A 77 4.23 -17.81 7.41
C PHE A 77 3.31 -18.19 8.57
N HIS A 78 3.88 -18.89 9.57
CA HIS A 78 3.16 -19.25 10.79
C HIS A 78 3.58 -18.32 11.91
N SER A 79 2.60 -17.83 12.65
CA SER A 79 2.82 -16.97 13.81
C SER A 79 1.72 -17.18 14.84
N ARG A 80 1.76 -16.40 15.92
CA ARG A 80 0.75 -16.43 16.97
C ARG A 80 0.68 -15.09 17.69
N TYR A 81 -0.52 -14.75 18.15
CA TYR A 81 -0.75 -13.59 18.99
C TYR A 81 -1.51 -13.96 20.25
N ILE A 82 -1.57 -13.07 21.24
CA ILE A 82 -2.26 -13.29 22.50
C ILE A 82 -3.68 -12.76 22.39
N TYR A 83 -4.66 -13.59 22.76
CA TYR A 83 -6.05 -13.19 22.95
C TYR A 83 -6.37 -13.20 24.44
N THR A 84 -6.98 -12.12 24.96
CA THR A 84 -7.37 -11.97 26.35
C THR A 84 -8.90 -12.03 26.47
N ALA A 85 -9.42 -13.12 27.04
CA ALA A 85 -10.85 -13.27 27.33
C ALA A 85 -11.31 -12.36 28.48
N GLY A 86 -12.61 -12.09 28.59
CA GLY A 86 -13.19 -11.21 29.61
C GLY A 86 -12.96 -11.64 31.05
N ASN A 87 -12.63 -12.90 31.28
CA ASN A 87 -12.20 -13.43 32.60
C ASN A 87 -10.68 -13.27 32.85
N HIS A 88 -10.00 -12.42 32.07
CA HIS A 88 -8.55 -12.18 32.10
C HIS A 88 -7.68 -13.41 31.75
N ARG A 89 -8.25 -14.46 31.19
CA ARG A 89 -7.48 -15.58 30.67
C ARG A 89 -6.87 -15.22 29.33
N THR A 90 -5.59 -15.48 29.21
CA THR A 90 -4.85 -15.28 27.95
C THR A 90 -4.67 -16.61 27.24
N ASN A 91 -4.91 -16.62 25.93
CA ASN A 91 -4.73 -17.78 25.06
C ASN A 91 -3.91 -17.38 23.84
N TRP A 92 -3.02 -18.27 23.43
CA TRP A 92 -2.31 -18.10 22.17
C TRP A 92 -3.22 -18.49 21.01
N GLN A 93 -3.36 -17.57 20.05
CA GLN A 93 -4.03 -17.83 18.77
C GLN A 93 -2.97 -18.08 17.71
N ASN A 94 -2.99 -19.27 17.10
CA ASN A 94 -2.08 -19.59 15.99
C ASN A 94 -2.69 -19.09 14.67
N VAL A 95 -1.89 -18.44 13.86
CA VAL A 95 -2.32 -17.91 12.56
C VAL A 95 -1.32 -18.28 11.47
N THR A 96 -1.83 -18.37 10.25
CA THR A 96 -1.00 -18.49 9.05
C THR A 96 -1.29 -17.28 8.19
N GLY A 97 -0.37 -16.33 8.16
CA GLY A 97 -0.47 -15.12 7.36
C GLY A 97 0.23 -15.26 6.01
N SER A 98 0.02 -14.28 5.15
CA SER A 98 0.59 -14.22 3.80
C SER A 98 1.52 -13.03 3.64
N THR A 99 2.57 -13.21 2.86
CA THR A 99 3.40 -12.12 2.34
C THR A 99 3.37 -12.19 0.82
N VAL A 100 2.84 -11.14 0.17
CA VAL A 100 2.87 -11.02 -1.30
C VAL A 100 4.11 -10.26 -1.69
N ILE A 101 4.87 -10.80 -2.62
CA ILE A 101 6.11 -10.19 -3.11
C ILE A 101 6.02 -10.07 -4.63
N ALA A 102 6.38 -8.88 -5.15
CA ALA A 102 6.60 -8.66 -6.58
C ALA A 102 7.92 -7.93 -6.78
N ALA A 103 8.61 -8.23 -7.86
CA ALA A 103 9.93 -7.69 -8.14
C ALA A 103 9.99 -6.97 -9.48
N HIS A 104 10.44 -5.73 -9.45
CA HIS A 104 10.94 -4.99 -10.60
C HIS A 104 12.47 -5.09 -10.59
N GLU A 105 13.01 -5.82 -11.54
CA GLU A 105 14.45 -6.05 -11.61
C GLU A 105 15.19 -4.79 -12.06
N GLY A 106 16.30 -4.49 -11.38
CA GLY A 106 17.21 -3.41 -11.75
C GLY A 106 18.47 -3.93 -12.43
N ALA A 107 19.27 -3.02 -12.99
CA ALA A 107 20.56 -3.34 -13.62
C ALA A 107 21.64 -3.79 -12.59
N SER A 108 21.38 -3.67 -11.29
CA SER A 108 22.29 -4.07 -10.21
C SER A 108 21.54 -4.84 -9.11
N PRO A 109 22.25 -5.63 -8.30
CA PRO A 109 21.62 -6.47 -7.28
C PRO A 109 21.06 -5.69 -6.07
N GLN A 110 21.36 -4.39 -5.95
CA GLN A 110 20.79 -3.56 -4.90
C GLN A 110 19.31 -3.30 -5.17
N GLN A 111 18.53 -3.14 -4.10
CA GLN A 111 17.10 -2.95 -4.19
C GLN A 111 16.55 -1.93 -3.20
N ILE A 112 15.41 -1.35 -3.55
CA ILE A 112 14.54 -0.57 -2.69
C ILE A 112 13.28 -1.41 -2.45
N VAL A 113 12.83 -1.49 -1.21
CA VAL A 113 11.57 -2.16 -0.85
C VAL A 113 10.49 -1.10 -0.66
N ILE A 114 9.35 -1.29 -1.31
CA ILE A 114 8.10 -0.55 -1.05
C ILE A 114 7.17 -1.53 -0.36
N MET A 115 6.76 -1.19 0.86
CA MET A 115 6.02 -2.07 1.75
C MET A 115 4.73 -1.42 2.22
N ALA A 116 3.68 -2.22 2.34
CA ALA A 116 2.43 -1.89 3.00
C ALA A 116 1.88 -3.17 3.63
N HIS A 117 1.25 -3.08 4.80
CA HIS A 117 0.57 -4.26 5.30
C HIS A 117 -0.81 -4.44 4.64
N LEU A 118 -1.20 -5.69 4.51
CA LEU A 118 -2.43 -6.10 3.83
C LEU A 118 -3.57 -6.30 4.80
N ASP A 119 -3.24 -6.81 5.99
CA ASP A 119 -4.19 -7.21 7.01
C ASP A 119 -4.94 -6.01 7.62
N THR A 120 -6.08 -6.32 8.21
CA THR A 120 -6.82 -5.43 9.10
C THR A 120 -6.75 -5.97 10.51
N TYR A 121 -6.98 -5.10 11.50
CA TYR A 121 -6.93 -5.44 12.92
C TYR A 121 -7.76 -6.67 13.26
N ALA A 122 -7.13 -7.65 13.88
CA ALA A 122 -7.76 -8.80 14.47
C ALA A 122 -8.05 -8.51 15.95
N PRO A 123 -9.32 -8.62 16.43
CA PRO A 123 -9.63 -8.44 17.83
C PRO A 123 -8.77 -9.32 18.74
N GLN A 124 -8.16 -8.72 19.75
CA GLN A 124 -7.25 -9.41 20.69
C GLN A 124 -7.88 -9.59 22.07
N SER A 125 -9.15 -9.17 22.26
CA SER A 125 -9.92 -9.35 23.48
C SER A 125 -11.42 -9.44 23.21
N ASP A 126 -12.20 -9.91 24.18
CA ASP A 126 -13.68 -9.92 24.11
C ASP A 126 -14.21 -8.48 23.93
N ALA A 127 -13.60 -7.49 24.58
CA ALA A 127 -13.98 -6.09 24.41
C ALA A 127 -13.71 -5.58 22.98
N ASP A 128 -12.62 -6.03 22.34
CA ASP A 128 -12.34 -5.67 20.92
C ASP A 128 -13.35 -6.34 20.00
N VAL A 129 -13.75 -7.58 20.28
CA VAL A 129 -14.79 -8.28 19.50
C VAL A 129 -16.10 -7.50 19.55
N ASP A 130 -16.51 -7.05 20.73
CA ASP A 130 -17.75 -6.28 20.90
C ASP A 130 -17.66 -4.91 20.21
N ASN A 131 -16.52 -4.22 20.34
CA ASN A 131 -16.31 -2.88 19.78
C ASN A 131 -16.17 -2.88 18.25
N ASN A 132 -15.57 -3.92 17.67
CA ASN A 132 -15.25 -4.03 16.25
C ASN A 132 -16.10 -5.05 15.50
N LEU A 133 -17.22 -5.49 16.05
CA LEU A 133 -18.09 -6.50 15.40
C LEU A 133 -17.31 -7.76 14.97
N GLY A 134 -16.38 -8.21 15.83
CA GLY A 134 -15.50 -9.33 15.54
C GLY A 134 -14.45 -9.06 14.44
N GLY A 135 -14.27 -7.83 14.03
CA GLY A 135 -13.34 -7.44 12.94
C GLY A 135 -13.82 -7.79 11.53
N LEU A 136 -14.89 -8.55 11.38
CA LEU A 136 -15.34 -9.09 10.08
C LEU A 136 -15.80 -8.03 9.08
N THR A 137 -16.25 -6.87 9.55
CA THR A 137 -16.75 -5.77 8.72
C THR A 137 -15.75 -4.61 8.58
N LEU A 138 -14.58 -4.72 9.22
CA LEU A 138 -13.55 -3.70 9.16
C LEU A 138 -13.00 -3.58 7.74
N GLN A 139 -13.27 -2.47 7.08
CA GLN A 139 -12.80 -2.22 5.72
C GLN A 139 -11.31 -1.86 5.67
N GLY A 140 -10.78 -1.23 6.73
CA GLY A 140 -9.40 -0.83 6.81
C GLY A 140 -8.99 0.04 5.63
N VAL A 141 -9.71 1.15 5.41
CA VAL A 141 -9.46 2.09 4.30
C VAL A 141 -8.18 2.86 4.53
N ASP A 142 -8.07 3.48 5.73
CA ASP A 142 -6.87 4.17 6.18
C ASP A 142 -5.80 3.15 6.57
N ASP A 143 -6.22 2.07 7.21
CA ASP A 143 -5.37 1.03 7.79
C ASP A 143 -5.69 -0.37 7.23
N ASN A 144 -5.19 -0.79 6.03
CA ASN A 144 -4.20 -0.06 5.24
C ASN A 144 -4.45 -0.25 3.72
N ALA A 145 -5.73 -0.27 3.28
CA ALA A 145 -6.05 -0.39 1.85
C ALA A 145 -5.42 0.76 1.04
N ALA A 146 -5.29 1.96 1.65
CA ALA A 146 -4.68 3.11 0.99
C ALA A 146 -3.18 2.93 0.75
N GLY A 147 -2.45 2.35 1.70
CA GLY A 147 -1.03 2.02 1.51
C GLY A 147 -0.81 1.01 0.39
N VAL A 148 -1.66 -0.03 0.36
CA VAL A 148 -1.63 -1.04 -0.70
C VAL A 148 -2.01 -0.44 -2.06
N GLY A 149 -3.03 0.43 -2.12
CA GLY A 149 -3.41 1.13 -3.34
C GLY A 149 -2.30 2.00 -3.92
N VAL A 150 -1.59 2.76 -3.06
CA VAL A 150 -0.41 3.56 -3.46
C VAL A 150 0.72 2.65 -3.97
N MET A 151 0.96 1.52 -3.30
CA MET A 151 1.97 0.54 -3.73
C MET A 151 1.66 0.00 -5.14
N LEU A 152 0.39 -0.35 -5.43
CA LEU A 152 -0.03 -0.81 -6.74
C LEU A 152 0.12 0.27 -7.82
N GLU A 153 -0.20 1.54 -7.53
CA GLU A 153 0.04 2.62 -8.50
C GLU A 153 1.53 2.85 -8.74
N LEU A 154 2.37 2.77 -7.72
CA LEU A 154 3.83 2.85 -7.91
C LEU A 154 4.31 1.72 -8.82
N ALA A 155 3.80 0.50 -8.63
CA ALA A 155 4.12 -0.63 -9.50
C ALA A 155 3.69 -0.36 -10.95
N GLU A 156 2.44 0.08 -11.19
CA GLU A 156 1.97 0.44 -12.53
C GLU A 156 2.86 1.50 -13.20
N ARG A 157 3.27 2.53 -12.44
CA ARG A 157 4.07 3.65 -12.96
C ARG A 157 5.55 3.31 -13.19
N LEU A 158 6.01 2.19 -12.67
CA LEU A 158 7.40 1.75 -12.77
C LEU A 158 7.59 0.56 -13.70
N LYS A 159 6.54 -0.15 -14.09
CA LYS A 159 6.64 -1.43 -14.81
C LYS A 159 7.52 -1.41 -16.05
N ASP A 160 7.47 -0.31 -16.82
CA ASP A 160 8.21 -0.14 -18.07
C ASP A 160 9.40 0.83 -17.95
N VAL A 161 9.79 1.18 -16.70
CA VAL A 161 10.85 2.16 -16.44
C VAL A 161 12.14 1.43 -16.08
N PRO A 162 13.18 1.44 -16.92
CA PRO A 162 14.47 0.87 -16.58
C PRO A 162 15.05 1.56 -15.34
N THR A 163 15.56 0.78 -14.40
CA THR A 163 16.17 1.29 -13.16
C THR A 163 17.52 0.64 -12.90
N ARG A 164 18.42 1.36 -12.25
CA ARG A 164 19.67 0.79 -11.79
C ARG A 164 19.47 -0.17 -10.61
N TYR A 165 18.67 0.26 -9.62
CA TYR A 165 18.35 -0.55 -8.45
C TYR A 165 16.97 -1.20 -8.63
N GLY A 166 16.85 -2.48 -8.28
CA GLY A 166 15.56 -3.14 -8.26
C GLY A 166 14.58 -2.48 -7.30
N VAL A 167 13.28 -2.65 -7.56
CA VAL A 167 12.22 -2.23 -6.65
C VAL A 167 11.40 -3.46 -6.31
N ARG A 168 11.32 -3.81 -5.03
CA ARG A 168 10.44 -4.87 -4.54
C ARG A 168 9.20 -4.27 -3.91
N PHE A 169 8.05 -4.77 -4.31
CA PHE A 169 6.76 -4.46 -3.72
C PHE A 169 6.38 -5.61 -2.80
N ILE A 170 6.13 -5.30 -1.52
CA ILE A 170 5.88 -6.32 -0.50
C ILE A 170 4.63 -5.93 0.29
N ALA A 171 3.59 -6.77 0.21
CA ALA A 171 2.45 -6.66 1.10
C ALA A 171 2.54 -7.74 2.18
N THR A 172 2.62 -7.33 3.44
CA THR A 172 2.71 -8.20 4.60
C THR A 172 1.35 -8.36 5.27
N SER A 173 1.10 -9.51 5.90
CA SER A 173 0.08 -9.64 6.94
C SER A 173 0.75 -9.72 8.31
N GLY A 174 -0.02 -9.60 9.38
CA GLY A 174 0.46 -9.68 10.76
C GLY A 174 1.14 -8.42 11.26
N GLU A 175 0.92 -7.29 10.60
CA GLU A 175 1.34 -5.99 11.14
C GLU A 175 0.57 -5.65 12.39
N GLU A 176 -0.73 -5.84 12.35
CA GLU A 176 -1.70 -5.58 13.41
C GLU A 176 -1.50 -6.44 14.68
N GLU A 177 -0.81 -7.55 14.54
CA GLU A 177 -0.39 -8.38 15.65
C GLU A 177 1.10 -8.18 16.02
N GLY A 178 1.63 -6.99 15.75
CA GLY A 178 2.98 -6.56 16.15
C GLY A 178 4.07 -6.79 15.11
N GLY A 179 3.76 -6.67 13.81
CA GLY A 179 4.75 -6.72 12.72
C GLY A 179 5.28 -8.12 12.41
N MET A 180 4.48 -9.16 12.66
CA MET A 180 4.89 -10.56 12.52
C MET A 180 5.33 -10.92 11.10
N GLY A 181 4.66 -10.34 10.08
CA GLY A 181 5.01 -10.56 8.66
C GLY A 181 6.38 -9.99 8.31
N ALA A 182 6.66 -8.77 8.73
CA ALA A 182 7.96 -8.13 8.52
C ALA A 182 9.09 -8.87 9.24
N GLU A 183 8.86 -9.31 10.49
CA GLU A 183 9.83 -10.13 11.21
C GLU A 183 10.10 -11.47 10.53
N ASN A 184 9.06 -12.14 10.03
CA ASN A 184 9.21 -13.39 9.30
C ASN A 184 9.97 -13.19 8.00
N LEU A 185 9.67 -12.12 7.26
CA LEU A 185 10.40 -11.74 6.04
C LEU A 185 11.89 -11.53 6.34
N LEU A 186 12.21 -10.77 7.38
CA LEU A 186 13.59 -10.53 7.82
C LEU A 186 14.33 -11.80 8.21
N LYS A 187 13.67 -12.76 8.88
CA LYS A 187 14.25 -14.05 9.23
C LYS A 187 14.63 -14.88 8.00
N ARG A 188 13.86 -14.74 6.90
CA ARG A 188 14.09 -15.46 5.64
C ARG A 188 15.08 -14.78 4.71
N MET A 189 15.31 -13.48 4.88
CA MET A 189 16.32 -12.76 4.09
C MET A 189 17.72 -13.22 4.45
N SER A 190 18.51 -13.59 3.45
CA SER A 190 19.92 -13.86 3.59
C SER A 190 20.70 -12.60 4.02
N ALA A 191 21.91 -12.78 4.55
CA ALA A 191 22.78 -11.66 4.88
C ALA A 191 23.10 -10.78 3.65
N ILE A 192 23.18 -11.40 2.46
CA ILE A 192 23.42 -10.70 1.20
C ILE A 192 22.20 -9.85 0.82
N GLU A 193 20.99 -10.39 0.88
CA GLU A 193 19.76 -9.65 0.58
C GLU A 193 19.57 -8.47 1.54
N LYS A 194 19.82 -8.66 2.84
CA LYS A 194 19.78 -7.56 3.83
C LYS A 194 20.76 -6.45 3.46
N LYS A 195 21.99 -6.79 3.09
CA LYS A 195 23.02 -5.82 2.68
C LYS A 195 22.68 -5.14 1.36
N GLN A 196 22.00 -5.82 0.45
CA GLN A 196 21.56 -5.28 -0.84
C GLN A 196 20.30 -4.42 -0.72
N THR A 197 19.55 -4.50 0.38
CA THR A 197 18.38 -3.67 0.62
C THR A 197 18.83 -2.29 1.11
N LEU A 198 18.80 -1.31 0.19
CA LEU A 198 19.28 0.05 0.45
C LEU A 198 18.31 0.87 1.29
N LEU A 199 17.01 0.59 1.17
CA LEU A 199 15.94 1.34 1.81
C LEU A 199 14.65 0.53 1.84
N VAL A 200 13.89 0.63 2.91
CA VAL A 200 12.48 0.23 2.99
C VAL A 200 11.62 1.49 3.07
N ILE A 201 10.67 1.64 2.16
CA ILE A 201 9.62 2.67 2.20
C ILE A 201 8.34 2.00 2.67
N ASN A 202 7.92 2.29 3.90
CA ASN A 202 6.71 1.74 4.49
C ASN A 202 5.55 2.72 4.36
N LEU A 203 4.39 2.24 3.90
CA LEU A 203 3.17 2.99 3.65
C LEU A 203 2.08 2.50 4.59
N SER A 204 1.62 3.36 5.50
CA SER A 204 0.56 3.02 6.46
C SER A 204 -0.20 4.26 6.91
N HIS A 205 -1.51 4.14 7.19
CA HIS A 205 -2.37 5.24 7.67
C HIS A 205 -2.28 6.51 6.81
N LEU A 206 -2.62 6.42 5.52
CA LEU A 206 -2.38 7.54 4.59
C LEU A 206 -3.52 8.56 4.50
N VAL A 207 -4.74 8.24 4.99
CA VAL A 207 -5.97 8.99 4.67
C VAL A 207 -6.43 9.92 5.80
N ALA A 208 -6.63 9.38 7.00
CA ALA A 208 -7.40 10.06 8.05
C ALA A 208 -6.72 11.28 8.67
N GLY A 209 -5.39 11.29 8.78
CA GLY A 209 -4.65 12.41 9.39
C GLY A 209 -4.68 13.70 8.57
N ASP A 210 -4.46 14.85 9.23
CA ASP A 210 -4.49 16.17 8.61
C ASP A 210 -3.30 16.47 7.70
N LYS A 211 -2.13 15.96 8.06
CA LYS A 211 -0.85 16.22 7.40
C LYS A 211 -0.14 14.92 7.08
N LEU A 212 0.62 14.90 5.98
CA LEU A 212 1.55 13.80 5.71
C LEU A 212 2.79 13.91 6.60
N ALA A 213 3.27 12.78 7.06
CA ALA A 213 4.53 12.64 7.78
C ALA A 213 5.48 11.73 7.01
N PHE A 214 6.73 12.12 6.98
CA PHE A 214 7.83 11.35 6.42
C PHE A 214 8.85 11.11 7.53
N THR A 215 8.93 9.89 8.03
CA THR A 215 9.71 9.55 9.23
C THR A 215 10.84 8.58 8.88
N SER A 216 12.06 8.91 9.26
CA SER A 216 13.21 7.99 9.11
C SER A 216 13.39 7.16 10.36
N GLY A 217 13.83 5.91 10.19
CA GLY A 217 14.27 5.07 11.28
C GLY A 217 15.49 5.65 12.03
N LYS A 218 15.71 5.20 13.25
CA LYS A 218 16.86 5.61 14.07
C LYS A 218 18.19 5.12 13.48
N SER A 219 18.19 3.94 12.88
CA SER A 219 19.35 3.34 12.21
C SER A 219 19.65 3.97 10.85
N THR A 220 18.72 4.78 10.28
CA THR A 220 18.89 5.39 8.96
C THR A 220 20.03 6.41 8.97
N PRO A 221 21.12 6.20 8.18
CA PRO A 221 22.25 7.13 8.11
C PRO A 221 21.83 8.53 7.66
N ALA A 222 22.55 9.56 8.12
CA ALA A 222 22.23 10.95 7.79
C ALA A 222 22.16 11.23 6.28
N ALA A 223 23.11 10.68 5.50
CA ALA A 223 23.11 10.82 4.04
C ALA A 223 21.87 10.19 3.39
N VAL A 224 21.43 9.00 3.84
CA VAL A 224 20.21 8.36 3.35
C VAL A 224 18.99 9.17 3.75
N ARG A 225 18.95 9.72 4.96
CA ARG A 225 17.86 10.59 5.45
C ARG A 225 17.70 11.84 4.59
N GLN A 226 18.79 12.47 4.17
CA GLN A 226 18.76 13.61 3.25
C GLN A 226 18.17 13.24 1.89
N LEU A 227 18.56 12.09 1.34
CA LEU A 227 18.09 11.62 0.04
C LEU A 227 16.62 11.16 0.09
N THR A 228 16.13 10.75 1.22
CA THR A 228 14.78 10.18 1.39
C THR A 228 13.83 11.17 2.06
N ARG A 229 13.80 11.23 3.40
CA ARG A 229 12.90 12.07 4.18
C ARG A 229 12.98 13.54 3.79
N ASP A 230 14.18 14.11 3.74
CA ASP A 230 14.34 15.55 3.51
C ASP A 230 13.97 15.91 2.07
N SER A 231 14.24 15.01 1.09
CA SER A 231 13.79 15.16 -0.29
C SER A 231 12.28 15.04 -0.41
N ALA A 232 11.63 14.09 0.30
CA ALA A 232 10.18 13.97 0.34
C ALA A 232 9.53 15.25 0.90
N LEU A 233 10.07 15.79 1.99
CA LEU A 233 9.59 17.05 2.59
C LEU A 233 9.74 18.24 1.64
N LYS A 234 10.85 18.32 0.88
CA LYS A 234 11.05 19.36 -0.14
C LYS A 234 10.03 19.25 -1.27
N LEU A 235 9.79 18.02 -1.77
CA LEU A 235 8.79 17.78 -2.80
C LEU A 235 7.39 18.13 -2.32
N ALA A 236 6.99 17.68 -1.13
CA ALA A 236 5.69 17.98 -0.56
C ALA A 236 5.46 19.49 -0.43
N ARG A 237 6.43 20.23 0.11
CA ARG A 237 6.35 21.70 0.21
C ARG A 237 6.24 22.37 -1.15
N ARG A 238 7.02 21.90 -2.15
CA ARG A 238 6.94 22.41 -3.52
C ARG A 238 5.56 22.24 -4.15
N PHE A 239 4.85 21.17 -3.78
CA PHE A 239 3.51 20.89 -4.25
C PHE A 239 2.40 21.47 -3.37
N GLY A 240 2.74 22.23 -2.32
CA GLY A 240 1.77 22.79 -1.38
C GLY A 240 1.07 21.73 -0.52
N ILE A 241 1.68 20.57 -0.33
CA ILE A 241 1.12 19.47 0.46
C ILE A 241 1.46 19.71 1.94
N PRO A 242 0.46 19.74 2.84
CA PRO A 242 0.71 19.89 4.26
C PRO A 242 1.52 18.72 4.82
N VAL A 243 2.61 19.03 5.51
CA VAL A 243 3.47 18.04 6.17
C VAL A 243 3.61 18.36 7.67
N ALA A 244 3.65 17.32 8.48
CA ALA A 244 3.95 17.41 9.89
C ALA A 244 5.45 17.53 10.14
N ALA A 245 5.82 18.06 11.31
CA ALA A 245 7.16 17.87 11.85
C ALA A 245 7.40 16.36 12.06
N SER A 246 8.66 15.93 11.93
CA SER A 246 9.03 14.51 12.06
C SER A 246 8.47 13.92 13.35
N SER A 247 7.74 12.81 13.21
CA SER A 247 7.30 11.95 14.32
C SER A 247 8.32 10.83 14.55
N ALA A 248 8.25 10.16 15.69
CA ALA A 248 8.97 8.90 15.89
C ALA A 248 8.26 7.78 15.09
N LEU A 249 9.02 6.76 14.66
CA LEU A 249 8.42 5.54 14.14
C LEU A 249 7.63 4.87 15.27
N PRO A 250 6.41 4.37 15.01
CA PRO A 250 5.74 3.44 15.91
C PRO A 250 6.64 2.24 16.20
N ALA A 251 6.60 1.73 17.44
CA ALA A 251 7.54 0.70 17.87
C ALA A 251 7.21 -0.71 17.35
N ASP A 252 5.98 -0.91 16.96
CA ASP A 252 5.30 -2.17 16.67
C ASP A 252 4.84 -2.34 15.23
N ASN A 253 5.26 -1.42 14.33
CA ASN A 253 4.94 -1.53 12.92
C ASN A 253 6.04 -2.24 12.11
N ASP A 254 5.71 -2.61 10.87
CA ASP A 254 6.61 -3.27 9.93
C ASP A 254 7.95 -2.52 9.73
N ALA A 255 7.91 -1.19 9.65
CA ALA A 255 9.11 -0.36 9.50
C ALA A 255 10.08 -0.50 10.68
N ALA A 256 9.56 -0.63 11.91
CA ALA A 256 10.37 -0.77 13.10
C ALA A 256 11.19 -2.07 13.10
N ALA A 257 10.66 -3.15 12.53
CA ALA A 257 11.38 -4.42 12.40
C ALA A 257 12.65 -4.25 11.53
N PHE A 258 12.53 -3.55 10.42
CA PHE A 258 13.67 -3.25 9.53
C PHE A 258 14.66 -2.27 10.16
N ASP A 259 14.18 -1.23 10.84
CA ASP A 259 15.05 -0.28 11.56
C ASP A 259 15.87 -0.97 12.65
N LYS A 260 15.26 -1.87 13.43
CA LYS A 260 15.95 -2.71 14.42
C LYS A 260 17.02 -3.60 13.77
N ALA A 261 16.79 -4.07 12.55
CA ALA A 261 17.73 -4.87 11.78
C ALA A 261 18.86 -4.05 11.12
N GLY A 262 18.88 -2.73 11.30
CA GLY A 262 19.88 -1.83 10.74
C GLY A 262 19.67 -1.49 9.25
N ILE A 263 18.50 -1.82 8.69
CA ILE A 263 18.14 -1.48 7.32
C ILE A 263 17.50 -0.08 7.32
N PRO A 264 17.95 0.85 6.47
CA PRO A 264 17.39 2.20 6.39
C PRO A 264 15.90 2.20 6.09
N VAL A 265 15.13 3.07 6.75
CA VAL A 265 13.67 3.15 6.61
C VAL A 265 13.21 4.58 6.34
N LEU A 266 12.21 4.70 5.47
CA LEU A 266 11.34 5.86 5.30
C LEU A 266 9.89 5.40 5.53
N SER A 267 9.25 5.79 6.62
CA SER A 267 7.82 5.58 6.85
C SER A 267 7.03 6.78 6.35
N VAL A 268 5.95 6.53 5.66
CA VAL A 268 5.01 7.53 5.12
C VAL A 268 3.65 7.28 5.73
N SER A 269 3.12 8.29 6.42
CA SER A 269 1.81 8.21 7.07
C SER A 269 1.10 9.56 7.07
N ALA A 270 -0.18 9.58 7.45
CA ALA A 270 -0.90 10.79 7.75
C ALA A 270 -1.09 10.91 9.27
N VAL A 271 -0.86 12.10 9.81
CA VAL A 271 -0.92 12.37 11.25
C VAL A 271 -1.76 13.62 11.52
N ASN A 272 -2.34 13.69 12.73
CA ASN A 272 -3.06 14.87 13.16
C ASN A 272 -2.10 15.92 13.74
N ASP A 273 -2.48 17.19 13.60
CA ASP A 273 -1.72 18.29 14.19
C ASP A 273 -1.99 18.36 15.70
N ALA A 274 -1.05 17.93 16.51
CA ALA A 274 -1.14 17.88 17.97
C ALA A 274 -1.45 19.24 18.64
N GLY A 275 -1.44 20.35 17.90
CA GLY A 275 -1.62 21.70 18.40
C GLY A 275 -3.01 22.31 18.26
N ARG A 276 -3.90 21.77 17.44
CA ARG A 276 -5.20 22.40 17.10
C ARG A 276 -6.42 21.90 17.87
N HIS A 277 -6.31 20.83 18.62
CA HIS A 277 -7.47 20.18 19.23
C HIS A 277 -7.42 20.05 20.75
N ARG A 278 -7.05 21.11 21.46
CA ARG A 278 -7.39 21.21 22.88
C ARG A 278 -8.90 21.47 22.98
N GLY A 279 -9.69 20.36 23.00
CA GLY A 279 -11.09 20.42 23.40
C GLY A 279 -12.17 19.92 22.45
N ARG A 280 -11.83 19.44 21.24
CA ARG A 280 -12.76 18.67 20.38
C ARG A 280 -11.97 17.57 19.73
N HIS A 281 -12.55 16.37 19.73
CA HIS A 281 -12.03 15.12 19.20
C HIS A 281 -10.99 15.35 18.10
N ALA A 282 -9.70 15.28 18.49
CA ALA A 282 -8.69 14.93 17.51
C ALA A 282 -9.28 13.71 16.80
N LEU A 283 -9.43 13.77 15.47
CA LEU A 283 -9.70 12.56 14.74
C LEU A 283 -8.54 11.65 15.12
N ALA A 284 -8.76 10.79 16.11
CA ALA A 284 -7.87 9.70 16.39
C ALA A 284 -7.68 8.97 15.07
N PRO A 285 -6.52 8.41 14.76
CA PRO A 285 -6.42 7.49 13.65
C PRO A 285 -7.61 6.56 13.74
N VAL A 286 -8.41 6.49 12.67
CA VAL A 286 -9.64 5.66 12.61
C VAL A 286 -9.32 4.17 12.63
N ALA A 287 -8.03 3.86 12.65
CA ALA A 287 -7.49 2.52 12.75
C ALA A 287 -8.20 1.68 13.83
N HIS A 288 -8.35 0.41 13.56
CA HIS A 288 -8.98 -0.58 14.44
C HIS A 288 -10.46 -0.32 14.74
N ASN A 289 -11.12 0.63 14.05
CA ASN A 289 -12.52 0.97 14.30
C ASN A 289 -13.36 0.70 13.05
N ALA A 290 -14.11 -0.41 13.06
CA ALA A 290 -14.97 -0.80 11.96
C ALA A 290 -16.07 0.22 11.61
N ARG A 291 -16.46 1.09 12.56
CA ARG A 291 -17.47 2.14 12.35
C ARG A 291 -16.90 3.39 11.71
N GLU A 292 -15.57 3.60 11.76
CA GLU A 292 -14.90 4.81 11.31
C GLU A 292 -13.91 4.55 10.16
N ASP A 293 -13.18 3.43 10.18
CA ASP A 293 -12.27 3.08 9.08
C ASP A 293 -13.00 2.34 7.96
N ASN A 294 -13.96 3.03 7.37
CA ASN A 294 -14.72 2.54 6.24
C ASN A 294 -15.03 3.67 5.24
N LEU A 295 -15.36 3.29 4.00
CA LEU A 295 -15.61 4.23 2.92
C LEU A 295 -16.73 5.21 3.23
N GLN A 296 -17.83 4.73 3.81
CA GLN A 296 -18.99 5.57 4.09
C GLN A 296 -18.64 6.67 5.10
N TYR A 297 -18.02 6.31 6.21
CA TYR A 297 -17.63 7.27 7.24
C TYR A 297 -16.61 8.28 6.71
N LEU A 298 -15.58 7.83 6.01
CA LEU A 298 -14.54 8.71 5.48
C LEU A 298 -15.06 9.62 4.38
N ASP A 299 -15.91 9.15 3.47
CA ASP A 299 -16.50 10.00 2.44
C ASP A 299 -17.48 11.04 3.02
N GLN A 300 -18.16 10.73 4.13
CA GLN A 300 -19.07 11.67 4.82
C GLN A 300 -18.31 12.68 5.68
N THR A 301 -17.31 12.25 6.44
CA THR A 301 -16.60 13.12 7.41
C THR A 301 -15.42 13.85 6.79
N LEU A 302 -14.79 13.27 5.77
CA LEU A 302 -13.62 13.79 5.07
C LEU A 302 -13.83 13.73 3.54
N PRO A 303 -14.83 14.41 2.96
CA PRO A 303 -15.19 14.27 1.55
C PRO A 303 -13.99 14.54 0.63
N GLY A 304 -13.77 13.63 -0.34
CA GLY A 304 -12.66 13.70 -1.30
C GLY A 304 -11.26 13.45 -0.69
N ARG A 305 -11.18 13.07 0.58
CA ARG A 305 -9.89 12.88 1.27
C ARG A 305 -9.09 11.72 0.70
N ILE A 306 -9.72 10.60 0.36
CA ILE A 306 -9.05 9.43 -0.21
C ILE A 306 -8.35 9.82 -1.50
N ASP A 307 -9.08 10.44 -2.46
CA ASP A 307 -8.53 10.85 -3.75
C ASP A 307 -7.43 11.90 -3.60
N LYS A 308 -7.65 12.88 -2.73
CA LYS A 308 -6.66 13.92 -2.45
C LYS A 308 -5.38 13.30 -1.87
N ARG A 309 -5.51 12.40 -0.92
CA ARG A 309 -4.37 11.83 -0.21
C ARG A 309 -3.56 10.88 -1.09
N CYS A 310 -4.22 10.02 -1.86
CA CYS A 310 -3.57 9.19 -2.86
C CYS A 310 -2.79 10.04 -3.86
N ARG A 311 -3.40 11.12 -4.37
CA ARG A 311 -2.73 12.07 -5.27
C ARG A 311 -1.53 12.75 -4.62
N ASP A 312 -1.67 13.25 -3.40
CA ASP A 312 -0.61 13.95 -2.69
C ASP A 312 0.59 13.03 -2.44
N VAL A 313 0.34 11.81 -1.99
CA VAL A 313 1.39 10.78 -1.76
C VAL A 313 2.07 10.41 -3.07
N MET A 314 1.33 10.13 -4.14
CA MET A 314 1.90 9.78 -5.44
C MET A 314 2.73 10.90 -6.06
N ARG A 315 2.32 12.17 -5.90
CA ARG A 315 3.10 13.34 -6.37
C ARG A 315 4.46 13.44 -5.68
N VAL A 316 4.58 12.96 -4.45
CA VAL A 316 5.85 12.94 -3.71
C VAL A 316 6.63 11.66 -4.00
N LEU A 317 5.98 10.51 -3.87
CA LEU A 317 6.69 9.22 -3.90
C LEU A 317 7.14 8.80 -5.30
N LEU A 318 6.35 9.04 -6.34
CA LEU A 318 6.74 8.61 -7.69
C LEU A 318 8.07 9.25 -8.15
N PRO A 319 8.25 10.57 -8.11
CA PRO A 319 9.54 11.17 -8.46
C PRO A 319 10.65 10.81 -7.47
N LEU A 320 10.34 10.64 -6.18
CA LEU A 320 11.31 10.21 -5.18
C LEU A 320 11.84 8.81 -5.47
N VAL A 321 10.95 7.83 -5.67
CA VAL A 321 11.32 6.43 -5.97
C VAL A 321 12.11 6.34 -7.27
N LYS A 322 11.68 7.04 -8.33
CA LYS A 322 12.43 7.11 -9.60
C LYS A 322 13.86 7.63 -9.38
N THR A 323 14.02 8.67 -8.58
CA THR A 323 15.33 9.22 -8.26
C THR A 323 16.18 8.24 -7.44
N LEU A 324 15.60 7.62 -6.43
CA LEU A 324 16.30 6.66 -5.55
C LEU A 324 16.66 5.37 -6.28
N ALA A 325 15.79 4.86 -7.14
CA ALA A 325 16.05 3.69 -7.97
C ALA A 325 16.99 3.99 -9.15
N LYS A 326 17.37 5.26 -9.33
CA LYS A 326 18.16 5.73 -10.49
C LYS A 326 17.53 5.30 -11.81
N ALA A 327 16.25 5.64 -11.97
CA ALA A 327 15.51 5.41 -13.21
C ALA A 327 16.21 6.14 -14.37
N GLU A 328 16.29 5.47 -15.50
CA GLU A 328 16.77 6.09 -16.74
C GLU A 328 15.73 7.09 -17.25
N LYS A 329 16.20 8.17 -17.86
CA LYS A 329 15.34 9.27 -18.34
C LYS A 329 14.77 8.95 -19.71
#